data_c87130e2582fecc6f5dc2f113d53a0dd
#
_entry.id   c87130e2582fecc6f5dc2f113d53a0dd
#
_cell.length_a   1.000
_cell.length_b   1.000
_cell.length_c   1.000
_cell.angle_alpha   90.00
_cell.angle_beta   90.00
_cell.angle_gamma   90.00
#
_symmetry.space_group_name_H-M   'P 1'
#
loop_
_entity.id
_entity.type
_entity.pdbx_description
1 polymer ?
#
loop_
_entity_poly.entity_id
_entity_poly.type
_entity_poly.pdbx_seq_one_letter_code
_entity_poly.pdbx_strand_id
1 'polypeptide(L)'
;MTRFHLAKRLVLVIELGLLLAGVMESGRAQITITTKDMFSKEGQYYKMYSNFVKHSSSEDEAGEEVDVADYIGEDGEDQVWDFREGPDDEEIRFDYVKPSEIDTDVEFEGATIVERATFKSTDAQKSLFLDMKKGVGRFVYGFHDPVVYEAKPSVVFGNRLLDFPAVIKYEDEWDSTTSFEIEVESLGLVVPTKLVYESTMRADAHGIVMLPEQGFHDCLRINELVKYDQFVKIPGLGDDWMNAGAAYIRNYYWLAKDMGIVVQITSTQDTAPIPDDFTAATAIWRQFENNHGKSSDVVEPVEGLEVTLDAKGNRVLLSWKKAENASAYMVQYTDNLGVNNWKDLKETSRNFALDSISSEKQRFYRIVSLE
;
A
#
# COMPACT_ATOMS: atom_id res chain seq x y z
N MET A 1 3.98 57.75 25.41
CA MET A 1 5.14 56.80 25.45
C MET A 1 4.61 55.36 25.21
N THR A 2 4.01 55.04 24.06
CA THR A 2 3.42 53.68 23.86
C THR A 2 3.44 53.25 22.39
N ARG A 3 4.43 53.72 21.59
CA ARG A 3 4.55 53.31 20.17
C ARG A 3 5.86 52.61 19.80
N PHE A 4 6.80 52.39 20.72
CA PHE A 4 8.10 51.78 20.41
C PHE A 4 8.21 50.28 20.72
N HIS A 5 7.20 49.65 21.35
CA HIS A 5 7.25 48.21 21.70
C HIS A 5 6.58 47.26 20.69
N LEU A 6 5.77 47.82 19.77
CA LEU A 6 5.10 47.00 18.75
C LEU A 6 5.99 46.65 17.55
N ALA A 7 6.89 47.58 17.19
CA ALA A 7 7.80 47.39 16.05
C ALA A 7 8.90 46.33 16.29
N LYS A 8 9.38 46.20 17.53
CA LYS A 8 10.41 45.20 17.85
C LYS A 8 9.90 43.76 17.89
N ARG A 9 8.59 43.54 18.17
CA ARG A 9 7.99 42.19 18.17
C ARG A 9 7.64 41.72 16.76
N LEU A 10 7.35 42.66 15.84
CA LEU A 10 7.02 42.30 14.45
C LEU A 10 8.25 41.90 13.65
N VAL A 11 9.41 42.54 13.88
CA VAL A 11 10.69 42.20 13.23
C VAL A 11 11.19 40.81 13.69
N LEU A 12 11.00 40.45 14.96
CA LEU A 12 11.45 39.14 15.48
C LEU A 12 10.62 37.97 14.93
N VAL A 13 9.33 38.19 14.62
CA VAL A 13 8.46 37.15 14.04
C VAL A 13 8.78 36.94 12.55
N ILE A 14 9.18 38.03 11.83
CA ILE A 14 9.57 37.94 10.41
C ILE A 14 10.95 37.27 10.27
N GLU A 15 11.91 37.56 11.16
CA GLU A 15 13.22 36.91 11.15
C GLU A 15 13.13 35.42 11.53
N LEU A 16 12.22 35.04 12.43
CA LEU A 16 11.99 33.63 12.79
C LEU A 16 11.25 32.85 11.67
N GLY A 17 10.35 33.51 10.94
CA GLY A 17 9.68 32.95 9.76
C GLY A 17 10.63 32.75 8.58
N LEU A 18 11.56 33.66 8.35
CA LEU A 18 12.61 33.54 7.32
C LEU A 18 13.68 32.49 7.68
N LEU A 19 13.98 32.29 8.95
CA LEU A 19 14.90 31.23 9.39
C LEU A 19 14.29 29.83 9.28
N LEU A 20 12.97 29.68 9.42
CA LEU A 20 12.26 28.42 9.20
C LEU A 20 12.04 28.11 7.70
N ALA A 21 11.87 29.13 6.86
CA ALA A 21 11.79 28.94 5.41
C ALA A 21 13.17 28.63 4.77
N GLY A 22 14.27 29.08 5.38
CA GLY A 22 15.64 28.81 4.88
C GLY A 22 16.22 27.44 5.28
N VAL A 23 15.55 26.63 6.09
CA VAL A 23 16.02 25.30 6.51
C VAL A 23 15.31 24.16 5.75
N MET A 24 14.34 24.47 4.89
CA MET A 24 13.61 23.45 4.11
C MET A 24 14.12 23.24 2.68
N GLU A 25 15.22 23.85 2.28
CA GLU A 25 15.91 23.54 1.01
C GLU A 25 17.00 22.45 1.16
N SER A 26 16.85 21.49 2.04
CA SER A 26 17.52 20.21 1.84
C SER A 26 16.58 19.38 0.95
N GLY A 27 16.85 19.36 -0.35
CA GLY A 27 16.13 18.52 -1.30
C GLY A 27 15.97 17.12 -0.71
N ARG A 28 14.72 16.71 -0.43
CA ARG A 28 14.46 15.33 -0.02
C ARG A 28 14.96 14.42 -1.12
N ALA A 29 15.67 13.38 -0.74
CA ALA A 29 16.09 12.39 -1.72
C ALA A 29 14.81 11.84 -2.39
N GLN A 30 14.77 11.93 -3.71
CA GLN A 30 13.67 11.43 -4.52
C GLN A 30 13.37 9.97 -4.15
N ILE A 31 12.11 9.68 -3.78
CA ILE A 31 11.69 8.34 -3.43
C ILE A 31 11.80 7.42 -4.65
N THR A 32 12.25 6.20 -4.42
CA THR A 32 12.25 5.12 -5.40
C THR A 32 11.45 3.96 -4.82
N ILE A 33 10.42 3.52 -5.52
CA ILE A 33 9.61 2.35 -5.19
C ILE A 33 10.14 1.15 -5.97
N THR A 34 10.21 0.01 -5.33
CA THR A 34 10.67 -1.24 -5.93
C THR A 34 9.68 -2.37 -5.68
N THR A 35 9.83 -3.49 -6.39
CA THR A 35 9.01 -4.69 -6.11
C THR A 35 9.16 -5.23 -4.68
N LYS A 36 10.20 -4.83 -3.94
CA LYS A 36 10.34 -5.20 -2.53
C LYS A 36 9.40 -4.41 -1.61
N ASP A 37 8.99 -3.23 -2.05
CA ASP A 37 8.07 -2.37 -1.32
C ASP A 37 6.61 -2.80 -1.51
N MET A 38 6.36 -3.73 -2.45
CA MET A 38 5.04 -4.30 -2.76
C MET A 38 4.80 -5.60 -2.00
N PHE A 39 3.54 -5.87 -1.70
CA PHE A 39 3.13 -7.16 -1.15
C PHE A 39 3.32 -8.27 -2.20
N SER A 40 3.93 -9.39 -1.80
CA SER A 40 4.27 -10.47 -2.73
C SER A 40 4.43 -11.83 -2.08
N LYS A 41 4.28 -11.93 -0.76
CA LYS A 41 4.51 -13.16 0.00
C LYS A 41 3.22 -13.63 0.65
N GLU A 42 3.05 -14.94 0.73
CA GLU A 42 1.98 -15.58 1.49
C GLU A 42 1.96 -15.07 2.94
N GLY A 43 0.75 -14.79 3.45
CA GLY A 43 0.54 -14.29 4.81
C GLY A 43 0.71 -12.79 4.97
N GLN A 44 1.18 -12.09 3.95
CA GLN A 44 1.11 -10.62 3.96
C GLN A 44 -0.32 -10.16 3.79
N TYR A 45 -0.64 -9.00 4.36
CA TYR A 45 -1.94 -8.36 4.19
C TYR A 45 -1.86 -6.84 4.37
N TYR A 46 -2.89 -6.17 3.86
CA TYR A 46 -3.21 -4.79 4.22
C TYR A 46 -4.73 -4.61 4.29
N LYS A 47 -5.17 -3.52 4.94
CA LYS A 47 -6.58 -3.16 5.04
C LYS A 47 -6.80 -1.73 4.57
N MET A 48 -7.92 -1.50 3.90
CA MET A 48 -8.33 -0.19 3.40
C MET A 48 -9.75 0.16 3.82
N TYR A 49 -9.97 1.43 4.11
CA TYR A 49 -11.30 2.03 4.10
C TYR A 49 -11.71 2.36 2.67
N SER A 50 -13.00 2.28 2.38
CA SER A 50 -13.58 2.55 1.07
C SER A 50 -14.93 3.26 1.21
N ASN A 51 -15.32 3.99 0.15
CA ASN A 51 -16.67 4.55 -0.01
C ASN A 51 -17.70 3.51 -0.52
N PHE A 52 -17.32 2.27 -0.77
CA PHE A 52 -18.27 1.21 -1.11
C PHE A 52 -19.07 0.82 0.13
N VAL A 53 -20.39 0.69 -0.03
CA VAL A 53 -21.24 0.11 1.01
C VAL A 53 -21.08 -1.40 1.06
N LYS A 54 -20.92 -2.04 -0.10
CA LYS A 54 -20.60 -3.47 -0.23
C LYS A 54 -20.15 -3.81 -1.65
N HIS A 55 -19.44 -4.90 -1.80
CA HIS A 55 -19.12 -5.43 -3.12
C HIS A 55 -20.36 -6.07 -3.74
N SER A 56 -20.81 -5.55 -4.89
CA SER A 56 -22.06 -5.94 -5.53
C SER A 56 -21.97 -5.78 -7.05
N SER A 57 -22.85 -6.52 -7.77
CA SER A 57 -23.09 -6.32 -9.20
C SER A 57 -24.09 -5.18 -9.49
N SER A 58 -24.71 -4.60 -8.47
CA SER A 58 -25.69 -3.51 -8.57
C SER A 58 -25.00 -2.16 -8.42
N GLU A 59 -25.26 -1.23 -9.36
CA GLU A 59 -24.78 0.15 -9.28
C GLU A 59 -25.29 0.87 -8.02
N ASP A 60 -26.52 0.56 -7.58
CA ASP A 60 -27.12 1.15 -6.38
C ASP A 60 -26.42 0.76 -5.07
N GLU A 61 -25.59 -0.29 -5.10
CA GLU A 61 -24.85 -0.80 -3.96
C GLU A 61 -23.35 -0.52 -4.03
N ALA A 62 -22.85 -0.01 -5.16
CA ALA A 62 -21.43 0.25 -5.40
C ALA A 62 -20.86 1.46 -4.65
N GLY A 63 -21.69 2.16 -3.89
CA GLY A 63 -21.33 3.38 -3.17
C GLY A 63 -21.68 4.65 -3.94
N GLU A 64 -21.78 5.75 -3.21
CA GLU A 64 -22.02 7.06 -3.81
C GLU A 64 -20.72 7.60 -4.42
N GLU A 65 -20.90 8.42 -5.48
CA GLU A 65 -19.81 9.17 -6.07
C GLU A 65 -19.20 10.15 -5.06
N VAL A 66 -17.88 10.19 -4.97
CA VAL A 66 -17.14 11.02 -4.01
C VAL A 66 -16.49 12.20 -4.73
N ASP A 67 -16.64 13.41 -4.17
CA ASP A 67 -15.86 14.57 -4.59
C ASP A 67 -14.40 14.41 -4.11
N VAL A 68 -13.47 14.38 -5.06
CA VAL A 68 -12.04 14.15 -4.82
C VAL A 68 -11.15 15.32 -5.19
N ALA A 69 -11.73 16.50 -5.44
CA ALA A 69 -10.99 17.69 -5.84
C ALA A 69 -9.86 18.06 -4.85
N ASP A 70 -10.11 17.91 -3.55
CA ASP A 70 -9.14 18.24 -2.49
C ASP A 70 -8.13 17.10 -2.22
N TYR A 71 -8.32 15.89 -2.81
CA TYR A 71 -7.49 14.72 -2.54
C TYR A 71 -6.40 14.49 -3.59
N ILE A 72 -6.69 14.78 -4.86
CA ILE A 72 -5.77 14.46 -5.97
C ILE A 72 -4.51 15.33 -5.90
N GLY A 73 -4.68 16.65 -5.69
CA GLY A 73 -3.58 17.62 -5.72
C GLY A 73 -3.01 17.83 -7.13
N GLU A 74 -1.92 18.58 -7.21
CA GLU A 74 -1.23 18.87 -8.47
C GLU A 74 -0.17 17.81 -8.77
N ASP A 75 0.37 17.78 -10.00
CA ASP A 75 1.58 17.03 -10.33
C ASP A 75 2.84 17.74 -9.79
N GLY A 76 3.97 17.04 -9.74
CA GLY A 76 5.25 17.61 -9.33
C GLY A 76 5.81 17.11 -8.01
N GLU A 77 6.82 17.84 -7.53
CA GLU A 77 7.60 17.50 -6.34
C GLU A 77 7.00 18.09 -5.06
N ASP A 78 7.41 17.54 -3.92
CA ASP A 78 7.13 18.06 -2.56
C ASP A 78 5.64 18.21 -2.23
N GLN A 79 4.79 17.37 -2.83
CA GLN A 79 3.36 17.36 -2.58
C GLN A 79 3.04 16.87 -1.16
N VAL A 80 1.86 17.27 -0.65
CA VAL A 80 1.35 16.81 0.64
C VAL A 80 -0.11 16.42 0.49
N TRP A 81 -0.41 15.14 0.76
CA TRP A 81 -1.75 14.58 0.69
C TRP A 81 -2.23 14.13 2.06
N ASP A 82 -3.41 14.60 2.47
CA ASP A 82 -4.02 14.23 3.74
C ASP A 82 -5.22 13.29 3.52
N PHE A 83 -4.99 12.01 3.76
CA PHE A 83 -6.00 10.97 3.68
C PHE A 83 -6.42 10.42 5.05
N ARG A 84 -6.11 11.11 6.14
CA ARG A 84 -6.49 10.66 7.49
C ARG A 84 -7.99 10.60 7.67
N GLU A 85 -8.68 11.55 7.08
CA GLU A 85 -10.14 11.61 7.04
C GLU A 85 -10.66 11.25 5.63
N GLY A 86 -11.91 10.82 5.52
CA GLY A 86 -12.58 10.49 4.25
C GLY A 86 -13.54 9.30 4.43
N PRO A 87 -14.13 8.77 3.36
CA PRO A 87 -15.08 7.67 3.42
C PRO A 87 -14.55 6.43 4.12
N ASP A 88 -15.36 5.82 4.98
CA ASP A 88 -15.07 4.59 5.72
C ASP A 88 -16.31 3.66 5.76
N ASP A 89 -17.15 3.73 4.72
CA ASP A 89 -18.40 2.97 4.59
C ASP A 89 -18.17 1.46 4.51
N GLU A 90 -17.00 1.06 4.01
CA GLU A 90 -16.57 -0.34 3.92
C GLU A 90 -15.11 -0.49 4.38
N GLU A 91 -14.82 -1.62 5.00
CA GLU A 91 -13.48 -2.08 5.32
C GLU A 91 -13.13 -3.27 4.43
N ILE A 92 -12.07 -3.15 3.63
CA ILE A 92 -11.61 -4.19 2.73
C ILE A 92 -10.28 -4.71 3.24
N ARG A 93 -10.18 -6.03 3.42
CA ARG A 93 -8.93 -6.71 3.75
C ARG A 93 -8.37 -7.40 2.51
N PHE A 94 -7.12 -7.14 2.20
CA PHE A 94 -6.37 -7.75 1.11
C PHE A 94 -5.35 -8.73 1.69
N ASP A 95 -5.57 -10.02 1.48
CA ASP A 95 -4.67 -11.09 1.90
C ASP A 95 -3.89 -11.63 0.71
N TYR A 96 -2.59 -11.86 0.88
CA TYR A 96 -1.74 -12.50 -0.11
C TYR A 96 -1.66 -14.00 0.19
N VAL A 97 -2.23 -14.81 -0.70
CA VAL A 97 -2.40 -16.25 -0.53
C VAL A 97 -1.87 -17.01 -1.76
N LYS A 98 -1.71 -18.33 -1.64
CA LYS A 98 -1.34 -19.16 -2.81
C LYS A 98 -2.48 -19.26 -3.81
N PRO A 99 -2.20 -19.39 -5.13
CA PRO A 99 -3.24 -19.66 -6.13
C PRO A 99 -4.09 -20.89 -5.80
N SER A 100 -3.51 -21.93 -5.20
CA SER A 100 -4.20 -23.16 -4.81
C SER A 100 -5.23 -23.00 -3.67
N GLU A 101 -5.29 -21.85 -3.03
CA GLU A 101 -6.28 -21.54 -1.98
C GLU A 101 -7.57 -20.91 -2.53
N ILE A 102 -7.57 -20.57 -3.81
CA ILE A 102 -8.73 -19.99 -4.49
C ILE A 102 -9.36 -21.09 -5.35
N ASP A 103 -10.63 -21.38 -5.10
CA ASP A 103 -11.42 -22.34 -5.90
C ASP A 103 -11.85 -21.65 -7.21
N THR A 104 -11.23 -22.02 -8.31
CA THR A 104 -11.49 -21.44 -9.65
C THR A 104 -11.73 -22.54 -10.67
N ASP A 105 -12.56 -22.25 -11.65
CA ASP A 105 -12.89 -23.14 -12.78
C ASP A 105 -11.84 -23.10 -13.91
N VAL A 106 -10.86 -22.21 -13.81
CA VAL A 106 -9.77 -22.03 -14.80
C VAL A 106 -8.42 -21.96 -14.08
N GLU A 107 -7.35 -22.27 -14.83
CA GLU A 107 -5.96 -22.11 -14.37
C GLU A 107 -5.41 -20.76 -14.80
N PHE A 108 -4.77 -20.04 -13.87
CA PHE A 108 -4.03 -18.80 -14.14
C PHE A 108 -2.54 -19.12 -14.28
N GLU A 109 -2.18 -19.68 -15.44
CA GLU A 109 -0.82 -20.18 -15.72
C GLU A 109 0.24 -19.09 -15.54
N GLY A 110 1.18 -19.30 -14.61
CA GLY A 110 2.28 -18.39 -14.31
C GLY A 110 2.02 -17.44 -13.14
N ALA A 111 0.81 -17.38 -12.58
CA ALA A 111 0.57 -16.68 -11.33
C ALA A 111 1.21 -17.42 -10.15
N THR A 112 1.92 -16.70 -9.29
CA THR A 112 2.65 -17.27 -8.13
C THR A 112 2.03 -16.87 -6.81
N ILE A 113 1.23 -15.82 -6.80
CA ILE A 113 0.55 -15.28 -5.61
C ILE A 113 -0.82 -14.72 -6.01
N VAL A 114 -1.74 -14.66 -5.06
CA VAL A 114 -3.06 -14.07 -5.24
C VAL A 114 -3.28 -12.99 -4.20
N GLU A 115 -3.70 -11.82 -4.63
CA GLU A 115 -4.25 -10.78 -3.78
C GLU A 115 -5.76 -11.00 -3.67
N ARG A 116 -6.21 -11.43 -2.49
CA ARG A 116 -7.62 -11.71 -2.19
C ARG A 116 -8.20 -10.57 -1.36
N ALA A 117 -9.05 -9.76 -1.96
CA ALA A 117 -9.87 -8.76 -1.28
C ALA A 117 -11.08 -9.42 -0.62
N THR A 118 -11.30 -9.16 0.67
CA THR A 118 -12.49 -9.58 1.43
C THR A 118 -13.20 -8.33 1.95
N PHE A 119 -14.47 -8.18 1.60
CA PHE A 119 -15.32 -7.05 1.99
C PHE A 119 -16.02 -7.38 3.31
N LYS A 120 -15.77 -6.61 4.34
CA LYS A 120 -16.21 -6.89 5.71
C LYS A 120 -17.73 -6.96 5.87
N SER A 121 -18.47 -6.10 5.14
CA SER A 121 -19.93 -6.02 5.25
C SER A 121 -20.66 -7.26 4.74
N THR A 122 -20.08 -7.98 3.77
CA THR A 122 -20.72 -9.10 3.05
C THR A 122 -19.94 -10.41 3.09
N ASP A 123 -18.68 -10.39 3.56
CA ASP A 123 -17.71 -11.47 3.39
C ASP A 123 -17.45 -11.85 1.91
N ALA A 124 -17.92 -11.04 0.96
CA ALA A 124 -17.67 -11.23 -0.46
C ALA A 124 -16.17 -11.16 -0.76
N GLN A 125 -15.72 -11.96 -1.73
CA GLN A 125 -14.31 -12.03 -2.10
C GLN A 125 -14.11 -11.77 -3.58
N LYS A 126 -13.03 -11.05 -3.89
CA LYS A 126 -12.47 -10.88 -5.22
C LYS A 126 -10.98 -11.22 -5.17
N SER A 127 -10.48 -11.91 -6.18
CA SER A 127 -9.10 -12.39 -6.21
C SER A 127 -8.40 -11.92 -7.48
N LEU A 128 -7.21 -11.33 -7.34
CA LEU A 128 -6.34 -10.91 -8.42
C LEU A 128 -5.12 -11.82 -8.48
N PHE A 129 -4.87 -12.47 -9.62
CA PHE A 129 -3.81 -13.44 -9.81
C PHE A 129 -2.54 -12.76 -10.31
N LEU A 130 -1.44 -12.87 -9.55
CA LEU A 130 -0.24 -12.06 -9.69
C LEU A 130 1.03 -12.89 -9.81
N ASP A 131 2.07 -12.30 -10.40
CA ASP A 131 3.46 -12.75 -10.30
C ASP A 131 4.39 -11.55 -10.11
N MET A 132 5.35 -11.70 -9.18
CA MET A 132 6.40 -10.70 -8.92
C MET A 132 7.70 -11.14 -9.58
N LYS A 133 7.88 -10.77 -10.84
CA LYS A 133 9.07 -11.15 -11.60
C LYS A 133 10.26 -10.26 -11.25
N LYS A 134 11.26 -10.86 -10.57
CA LYS A 134 12.48 -10.17 -10.13
C LYS A 134 13.12 -9.38 -11.29
N GLY A 135 13.37 -8.09 -11.06
CA GLY A 135 14.01 -7.19 -12.02
C GLY A 135 13.16 -6.78 -13.22
N VAL A 136 11.90 -7.19 -13.27
CA VAL A 136 10.94 -6.82 -14.32
C VAL A 136 9.75 -6.06 -13.76
N GLY A 137 9.01 -6.63 -12.78
CA GLY A 137 7.86 -5.97 -12.18
C GLY A 137 6.78 -6.91 -11.68
N ARG A 138 5.65 -6.33 -11.28
CA ARG A 138 4.42 -7.00 -10.90
C ARG A 138 3.56 -7.21 -12.15
N PHE A 139 3.10 -8.45 -12.35
CA PHE A 139 2.22 -8.81 -13.45
C PHE A 139 0.89 -9.33 -12.96
N VAL A 140 -0.18 -8.97 -13.66
CA VAL A 140 -1.54 -9.49 -13.48
C VAL A 140 -1.85 -10.48 -14.58
N TYR A 141 -2.40 -11.64 -14.21
CA TYR A 141 -2.80 -12.72 -15.12
C TYR A 141 -4.31 -12.79 -15.34
N GLY A 142 -5.06 -12.16 -14.45
CA GLY A 142 -6.51 -12.13 -14.49
C GLY A 142 -7.09 -12.04 -13.08
N PHE A 143 -8.38 -12.25 -12.99
CA PHE A 143 -9.10 -12.14 -11.71
C PHE A 143 -10.20 -13.21 -11.58
N HIS A 144 -10.65 -13.43 -10.34
CA HIS A 144 -11.82 -14.21 -10.02
C HIS A 144 -12.75 -13.37 -9.15
N ASP A 145 -13.99 -13.14 -9.61
CA ASP A 145 -14.98 -12.31 -8.93
C ASP A 145 -16.38 -12.94 -9.07
N PRO A 146 -16.77 -13.80 -8.13
CA PRO A 146 -18.04 -14.52 -8.19
C PRO A 146 -19.25 -13.65 -7.90
N VAL A 147 -19.07 -12.43 -7.40
CA VAL A 147 -20.17 -11.51 -7.10
C VAL A 147 -20.58 -10.70 -8.32
N VAL A 148 -19.60 -10.15 -9.03
CA VAL A 148 -19.87 -9.30 -10.20
C VAL A 148 -20.08 -10.15 -11.46
N TYR A 149 -19.41 -11.28 -11.56
CA TYR A 149 -19.44 -12.15 -12.76
C TYR A 149 -19.97 -13.55 -12.44
N GLU A 150 -21.17 -13.66 -11.90
CA GLU A 150 -21.76 -14.92 -11.40
C GLU A 150 -21.72 -16.07 -12.42
N ALA A 151 -22.00 -15.80 -13.70
CA ALA A 151 -22.05 -16.82 -14.74
C ALA A 151 -20.65 -17.32 -15.16
N LYS A 152 -19.62 -16.45 -15.08
CA LYS A 152 -18.24 -16.77 -15.46
C LYS A 152 -17.28 -15.95 -14.56
N PRO A 153 -17.11 -16.39 -13.30
CA PRO A 153 -16.40 -15.61 -12.28
C PRO A 153 -14.90 -15.47 -12.54
N SER A 154 -14.30 -16.39 -13.30
CA SER A 154 -12.86 -16.38 -13.57
C SER A 154 -12.56 -15.79 -14.94
N VAL A 155 -11.73 -14.76 -14.97
CA VAL A 155 -11.33 -14.04 -16.16
C VAL A 155 -9.82 -14.09 -16.32
N VAL A 156 -9.35 -14.83 -17.34
CA VAL A 156 -7.92 -14.92 -17.68
C VAL A 156 -7.59 -13.89 -18.75
N PHE A 157 -6.51 -13.14 -18.54
CA PHE A 157 -6.04 -12.16 -19.50
C PHE A 157 -5.37 -12.83 -20.72
N GLY A 158 -5.61 -12.31 -21.91
CA GLY A 158 -4.98 -12.81 -23.14
C GLY A 158 -3.46 -12.69 -23.13
N ASN A 159 -2.95 -11.62 -22.50
CA ASN A 159 -1.54 -11.45 -22.15
C ASN A 159 -1.48 -10.99 -20.70
N ARG A 160 -0.46 -11.44 -19.94
CA ARG A 160 -0.21 -10.88 -18.63
C ARG A 160 0.01 -9.37 -18.72
N LEU A 161 -0.59 -8.62 -17.83
CA LEU A 161 -0.49 -7.17 -17.76
C LEU A 161 0.66 -6.77 -16.85
N LEU A 162 1.61 -5.96 -17.31
CA LEU A 162 2.59 -5.33 -16.42
C LEU A 162 1.88 -4.21 -15.64
N ASP A 163 1.65 -4.44 -14.38
CA ASP A 163 0.99 -3.51 -13.49
C ASP A 163 2.00 -2.45 -12.98
N PHE A 164 3.07 -2.90 -12.32
CA PHE A 164 4.14 -2.01 -11.86
C PHE A 164 5.52 -2.54 -12.26
N PRO A 165 6.41 -1.70 -12.85
CA PRO A 165 7.80 -2.04 -13.09
C PRO A 165 8.58 -2.39 -11.81
N ALA A 166 9.69 -3.11 -11.95
CA ALA A 166 10.51 -3.52 -10.80
C ALA A 166 11.11 -2.36 -10.00
N VAL A 167 11.28 -1.22 -10.64
CA VAL A 167 11.77 0.03 -10.05
C VAL A 167 10.95 1.16 -10.66
N ILE A 168 10.44 2.02 -9.84
CA ILE A 168 9.65 3.20 -10.25
C ILE A 168 10.25 4.43 -9.56
N LYS A 169 10.48 5.47 -10.35
CA LYS A 169 10.93 6.78 -9.92
C LYS A 169 9.98 7.84 -10.44
N TYR A 170 10.06 9.01 -9.86
CA TYR A 170 9.37 10.18 -10.38
C TYR A 170 9.74 10.42 -11.86
N GLU A 171 8.75 10.77 -12.67
CA GLU A 171 8.78 10.92 -14.14
C GLU A 171 8.92 9.64 -14.96
N ASP A 172 9.01 8.44 -14.33
CA ASP A 172 8.93 7.20 -15.09
C ASP A 172 7.55 7.02 -15.72
N GLU A 173 7.52 6.52 -16.96
CA GLU A 173 6.31 6.22 -17.73
C GLU A 173 6.36 4.79 -18.28
N TRP A 174 5.21 4.13 -18.34
CA TRP A 174 5.08 2.82 -18.98
C TRP A 174 3.67 2.58 -19.47
N ASP A 175 3.57 1.74 -20.50
CA ASP A 175 2.31 1.31 -21.08
C ASP A 175 2.07 -0.17 -20.80
N SER A 176 0.81 -0.55 -20.73
CA SER A 176 0.40 -1.94 -20.60
C SER A 176 -0.86 -2.21 -21.40
N THR A 177 -0.93 -3.38 -22.01
CA THR A 177 -2.12 -3.79 -22.77
C THR A 177 -2.43 -5.26 -22.54
N THR A 178 -3.72 -5.56 -22.47
CA THR A 178 -4.24 -6.93 -22.46
C THR A 178 -5.63 -6.97 -23.08
N SER A 179 -6.18 -8.16 -23.22
CA SER A 179 -7.60 -8.33 -23.58
C SER A 179 -8.18 -9.50 -22.80
N PHE A 180 -9.47 -9.45 -22.54
CA PHE A 180 -10.18 -10.53 -21.89
C PHE A 180 -11.64 -10.57 -22.33
N GLU A 181 -12.29 -11.69 -22.08
CA GLU A 181 -13.68 -11.92 -22.45
C GLU A 181 -14.50 -12.15 -21.17
N ILE A 182 -15.64 -11.46 -21.09
CA ILE A 182 -16.64 -11.58 -20.02
C ILE A 182 -18.00 -11.87 -20.65
N GLU A 183 -18.93 -12.32 -19.84
CA GLU A 183 -20.34 -12.44 -20.21
C GLU A 183 -21.13 -11.38 -19.46
N VAL A 184 -21.83 -10.54 -20.20
CA VAL A 184 -22.66 -9.45 -19.64
C VAL A 184 -24.12 -9.80 -19.89
N GLU A 185 -24.93 -9.84 -18.83
CA GLU A 185 -26.36 -9.96 -18.96
C GLU A 185 -26.98 -8.58 -19.34
N SER A 186 -27.64 -8.52 -20.48
CA SER A 186 -28.34 -7.32 -20.93
C SER A 186 -29.69 -7.69 -21.52
N LEU A 187 -30.77 -7.09 -21.02
CA LEU A 187 -32.15 -7.33 -21.45
C LEU A 187 -32.57 -8.83 -21.40
N GLY A 188 -32.04 -9.58 -20.42
CA GLY A 188 -32.29 -11.01 -20.28
C GLY A 188 -31.56 -11.90 -21.30
N LEU A 189 -30.53 -11.35 -21.96
CA LEU A 189 -29.66 -12.08 -22.88
C LEU A 189 -28.22 -12.05 -22.33
N VAL A 190 -27.54 -13.16 -22.38
CA VAL A 190 -26.09 -13.22 -22.12
C VAL A 190 -25.36 -12.82 -23.39
N VAL A 191 -24.61 -11.72 -23.29
CA VAL A 191 -23.86 -11.13 -24.41
C VAL A 191 -22.37 -11.33 -24.17
N PRO A 192 -21.69 -12.18 -24.95
CA PRO A 192 -20.23 -12.26 -24.92
C PRO A 192 -19.62 -10.89 -25.24
N THR A 193 -18.80 -10.40 -24.34
CA THR A 193 -18.16 -9.09 -24.44
C THR A 193 -16.64 -9.28 -24.32
N LYS A 194 -15.92 -8.76 -25.29
CA LYS A 194 -14.45 -8.71 -25.26
C LYS A 194 -14.02 -7.27 -24.95
N LEU A 195 -13.16 -7.14 -23.97
CA LEU A 195 -12.53 -5.89 -23.59
C LEU A 195 -11.06 -5.92 -24.02
N VAL A 196 -10.62 -4.86 -24.69
CA VAL A 196 -9.20 -4.59 -24.93
C VAL A 196 -8.82 -3.46 -24.00
N TYR A 197 -7.95 -3.77 -23.05
CA TYR A 197 -7.48 -2.85 -22.03
C TYR A 197 -6.14 -2.26 -22.46
N GLU A 198 -6.07 -0.94 -22.51
CA GLU A 198 -4.86 -0.15 -22.76
C GLU A 198 -4.68 0.80 -21.59
N SER A 199 -3.51 0.79 -20.96
CA SER A 199 -3.17 1.64 -19.82
C SER A 199 -1.88 2.37 -20.12
N THR A 200 -1.89 3.68 -19.89
CA THR A 200 -0.70 4.54 -19.84
C THR A 200 -0.54 5.04 -18.42
N MET A 201 0.61 4.75 -17.81
CA MET A 201 0.93 5.11 -16.45
C MET A 201 2.12 6.05 -16.39
N ARG A 202 2.08 7.01 -15.46
CA ARG A 202 3.15 7.95 -15.18
C ARG A 202 3.31 8.17 -13.68
N ALA A 203 4.54 8.13 -13.19
CA ALA A 203 4.87 8.60 -11.85
C ALA A 203 4.96 10.13 -11.86
N ASP A 204 3.84 10.82 -11.67
CA ASP A 204 3.67 12.25 -11.96
C ASP A 204 3.90 13.18 -10.77
N ALA A 205 3.92 12.64 -9.55
CA ALA A 205 4.19 13.44 -8.36
C ALA A 205 4.85 12.60 -7.26
N HIS A 206 5.56 13.29 -6.34
CA HIS A 206 6.07 12.67 -5.13
C HIS A 206 5.98 13.65 -3.95
N GLY A 207 5.95 13.11 -2.73
CA GLY A 207 5.84 13.92 -1.54
C GLY A 207 5.50 13.11 -0.30
N ILE A 208 4.63 13.64 0.54
CA ILE A 208 4.19 13.02 1.79
C ILE A 208 2.71 12.67 1.69
N VAL A 209 2.37 11.42 2.03
CA VAL A 209 1.01 11.00 2.28
C VAL A 209 0.78 10.82 3.79
N MET A 210 -0.35 11.33 4.27
CA MET A 210 -0.84 11.14 5.65
C MET A 210 -1.98 10.13 5.62
N LEU A 211 -1.83 9.03 6.37
CA LEU A 211 -2.75 7.90 6.36
C LEU A 211 -3.51 7.76 7.68
N PRO A 212 -4.71 7.18 7.66
CA PRO A 212 -5.41 6.82 8.89
C PRO A 212 -4.52 5.90 9.75
N GLU A 213 -4.37 6.19 11.04
CA GLU A 213 -3.69 5.35 12.03
C GLU A 213 -2.21 5.03 11.76
N GLN A 214 -1.68 5.32 10.59
CA GLN A 214 -0.30 4.99 10.18
C GLN A 214 0.66 6.18 10.12
N GLY A 215 0.15 7.43 10.15
CA GLY A 215 0.98 8.64 10.18
C GLY A 215 1.46 9.10 8.80
N PHE A 216 2.73 9.52 8.70
CA PHE A 216 3.30 10.20 7.54
C PHE A 216 4.29 9.30 6.81
N HIS A 217 4.17 9.20 5.48
CA HIS A 217 5.07 8.40 4.66
C HIS A 217 5.48 9.16 3.41
N ASP A 218 6.76 9.04 3.03
CA ASP A 218 7.19 9.46 1.70
C ASP A 218 6.52 8.55 0.65
N CYS A 219 5.99 9.14 -0.40
CA CYS A 219 5.26 8.40 -1.43
C CYS A 219 5.52 8.92 -2.83
N LEU A 220 5.23 8.07 -3.80
CA LEU A 220 5.20 8.35 -5.23
C LEU A 220 3.75 8.22 -5.70
N ARG A 221 3.22 9.20 -6.43
CA ARG A 221 1.90 9.12 -7.05
C ARG A 221 2.03 8.60 -8.48
N ILE A 222 1.22 7.62 -8.84
CA ILE A 222 1.07 7.09 -10.19
C ILE A 222 -0.28 7.55 -10.73
N ASN A 223 -0.24 8.18 -11.90
CA ASN A 223 -1.38 8.59 -12.68
C ASN A 223 -1.55 7.58 -13.82
N GLU A 224 -2.67 6.90 -13.88
CA GLU A 224 -3.01 5.92 -14.88
C GLU A 224 -4.23 6.37 -15.68
N LEU A 225 -4.10 6.47 -17.00
CA LEU A 225 -5.24 6.56 -17.90
C LEU A 225 -5.49 5.20 -18.56
N VAL A 226 -6.66 4.65 -18.30
CA VAL A 226 -7.14 3.38 -18.87
C VAL A 226 -8.13 3.66 -19.98
N LYS A 227 -7.99 2.94 -21.09
CA LYS A 227 -8.95 2.86 -22.17
C LYS A 227 -9.42 1.41 -22.33
N TYR A 228 -10.71 1.20 -22.39
CA TYR A 228 -11.33 -0.07 -22.73
C TYR A 228 -12.00 0.06 -24.11
N ASP A 229 -11.48 -0.62 -25.13
CA ASP A 229 -12.25 -0.84 -26.37
C ASP A 229 -13.15 -2.06 -26.17
N GLN A 230 -14.45 -1.87 -26.36
CA GLN A 230 -15.47 -2.89 -26.13
C GLN A 230 -15.93 -3.51 -27.45
N PHE A 231 -15.98 -4.83 -27.47
CA PHE A 231 -16.50 -5.59 -28.60
C PHE A 231 -17.54 -6.59 -28.08
N VAL A 232 -18.63 -6.74 -28.79
CA VAL A 232 -19.74 -7.62 -28.43
C VAL A 232 -20.08 -8.61 -29.54
N LYS A 233 -20.61 -9.78 -29.18
CA LYS A 233 -21.26 -10.70 -30.09
C LYS A 233 -22.75 -10.68 -29.82
N ILE A 234 -23.55 -10.18 -30.76
CA ILE A 234 -24.98 -10.09 -30.59
C ILE A 234 -25.63 -11.41 -31.01
N PRO A 235 -26.32 -12.15 -30.11
CA PRO A 235 -27.00 -13.39 -30.45
C PRO A 235 -27.94 -13.22 -31.68
N GLY A 236 -27.75 -14.06 -32.67
CA GLY A 236 -28.58 -14.03 -33.90
C GLY A 236 -28.10 -13.12 -35.02
N LEU A 237 -27.04 -12.32 -34.84
CA LEU A 237 -26.43 -11.49 -35.89
C LEU A 237 -25.11 -12.05 -36.44
N GLY A 238 -24.66 -13.21 -35.96
CA GLY A 238 -23.41 -13.85 -36.38
C GLY A 238 -22.42 -14.00 -35.23
N ASP A 239 -21.25 -14.59 -35.55
CA ASP A 239 -20.19 -14.88 -34.53
C ASP A 239 -19.05 -13.85 -34.56
N ASP A 240 -19.16 -12.81 -35.38
CA ASP A 240 -18.13 -11.78 -35.49
C ASP A 240 -18.21 -10.78 -34.31
N TRP A 241 -17.05 -10.33 -33.86
CA TRP A 241 -16.93 -9.25 -32.88
C TRP A 241 -17.29 -7.89 -33.48
N MET A 242 -18.26 -7.20 -32.91
CA MET A 242 -18.68 -5.87 -33.32
C MET A 242 -18.18 -4.85 -32.29
N ASN A 243 -17.57 -3.77 -32.75
CA ASN A 243 -17.16 -2.68 -31.88
C ASN A 243 -18.39 -2.01 -31.28
N ALA A 244 -18.42 -1.95 -29.95
CA ALA A 244 -19.48 -1.33 -29.14
C ALA A 244 -19.09 0.04 -28.57
N GLY A 245 -17.87 0.52 -28.86
CA GLY A 245 -17.36 1.80 -28.37
C GLY A 245 -16.12 1.66 -27.48
N ALA A 246 -15.75 2.77 -26.89
CA ALA A 246 -14.67 2.84 -25.93
C ALA A 246 -15.17 3.50 -24.64
N ALA A 247 -14.52 3.12 -23.53
CA ALA A 247 -14.70 3.75 -22.24
C ALA A 247 -13.35 4.10 -21.61
N TYR A 248 -13.30 5.14 -20.84
CA TYR A 248 -12.10 5.62 -20.17
C TYR A 248 -12.31 5.70 -18.67
N ILE A 249 -11.26 5.37 -17.91
CA ILE A 249 -11.18 5.51 -16.45
C ILE A 249 -9.82 6.10 -16.14
N ARG A 250 -9.73 6.96 -15.14
CA ARG A 250 -8.45 7.42 -14.60
C ARG A 250 -8.30 6.93 -13.18
N ASN A 251 -7.12 6.40 -12.88
CA ASN A 251 -6.74 5.98 -11.55
C ASN A 251 -5.56 6.81 -11.05
N TYR A 252 -5.57 7.09 -9.75
CA TYR A 252 -4.40 7.54 -9.03
C TYR A 252 -4.03 6.53 -7.96
N TYR A 253 -2.74 6.19 -7.87
CA TYR A 253 -2.21 5.32 -6.83
C TYR A 253 -1.10 6.05 -6.09
N TRP A 254 -1.12 6.03 -4.76
CA TRP A 254 0.00 6.45 -3.94
C TRP A 254 0.74 5.22 -3.46
N LEU A 255 2.03 5.15 -3.78
CA LEU A 255 2.91 4.04 -3.43
C LEU A 255 3.88 4.49 -2.36
N ALA A 256 3.97 3.78 -1.24
CA ALA A 256 4.92 4.06 -0.16
C ALA A 256 5.86 2.87 0.07
N LYS A 257 7.06 3.16 0.61
CA LYS A 257 8.04 2.12 0.92
C LYS A 257 7.52 1.14 1.96
N ASP A 258 7.73 -0.16 1.69
CA ASP A 258 7.33 -1.25 2.57
C ASP A 258 5.83 -1.25 2.92
N MET A 259 5.00 -0.63 2.06
CA MET A 259 3.57 -0.52 2.26
C MET A 259 2.75 -0.78 0.98
N GLY A 260 3.39 -0.83 -0.21
CA GLY A 260 2.71 -1.00 -1.49
C GLY A 260 1.79 0.18 -1.83
N ILE A 261 0.59 -0.12 -2.33
CA ILE A 261 -0.45 0.87 -2.60
C ILE A 261 -1.08 1.30 -1.27
N VAL A 262 -0.94 2.57 -0.92
CA VAL A 262 -1.49 3.12 0.32
C VAL A 262 -2.77 3.91 0.12
N VAL A 263 -2.98 4.45 -1.09
CA VAL A 263 -4.23 5.10 -1.50
C VAL A 263 -4.48 4.77 -2.96
N GLN A 264 -5.74 4.61 -3.31
CA GLN A 264 -6.23 4.53 -4.69
C GLN A 264 -7.46 5.40 -4.84
N ILE A 265 -7.52 6.17 -5.93
CA ILE A 265 -8.70 6.92 -6.36
C ILE A 265 -9.01 6.52 -7.79
N THR A 266 -10.26 6.14 -8.06
CA THR A 266 -10.75 5.76 -9.38
C THR A 266 -11.85 6.72 -9.83
N SER A 267 -11.69 7.36 -10.97
CA SER A 267 -12.69 8.28 -11.55
C SER A 267 -14.00 7.57 -11.87
N THR A 268 -15.04 8.34 -12.14
CA THR A 268 -16.18 7.86 -12.92
C THR A 268 -15.71 7.46 -14.34
N GLN A 269 -16.47 6.54 -14.96
CA GLN A 269 -16.22 6.14 -16.34
C GLN A 269 -16.83 7.16 -17.31
N ASP A 270 -16.13 7.44 -18.44
CA ASP A 270 -16.64 8.28 -19.53
C ASP A 270 -16.31 7.66 -20.90
N THR A 271 -16.92 8.14 -21.94
CA THR A 271 -16.64 7.81 -23.35
C THR A 271 -15.50 8.64 -23.96
N ALA A 272 -15.01 9.65 -23.23
CA ALA A 272 -13.85 10.48 -23.56
C ALA A 272 -12.75 10.31 -22.51
N PRO A 273 -11.47 10.55 -22.85
CA PRO A 273 -10.38 10.51 -21.88
C PRO A 273 -10.66 11.40 -20.68
N ILE A 274 -10.54 10.83 -19.48
CA ILE A 274 -10.74 11.54 -18.21
C ILE A 274 -9.59 12.53 -17.99
N PRO A 275 -9.85 13.80 -17.67
CA PRO A 275 -8.80 14.78 -17.37
C PRO A 275 -8.06 14.47 -16.06
N ASP A 276 -6.85 15.02 -15.90
CA ASP A 276 -6.02 14.79 -14.71
C ASP A 276 -6.64 15.40 -13.44
N ASP A 277 -7.42 16.46 -13.58
CA ASP A 277 -8.06 17.20 -12.52
C ASP A 277 -9.54 16.82 -12.32
N PHE A 278 -9.92 15.57 -12.60
CA PHE A 278 -11.28 15.12 -12.35
C PHE A 278 -11.67 15.27 -10.88
N THR A 279 -12.93 15.55 -10.61
CA THR A 279 -13.44 15.81 -9.26
C THR A 279 -14.38 14.73 -8.75
N ALA A 280 -14.85 13.85 -9.63
CA ALA A 280 -15.81 12.82 -9.31
C ALA A 280 -15.18 11.43 -9.39
N ALA A 281 -15.17 10.70 -8.28
CA ALA A 281 -14.63 9.34 -8.18
C ALA A 281 -15.71 8.33 -7.81
N THR A 282 -15.63 7.15 -8.43
CA THR A 282 -16.43 5.98 -8.02
C THR A 282 -15.81 5.23 -6.86
N ALA A 283 -14.49 5.35 -6.68
CA ALA A 283 -13.80 4.69 -5.58
C ALA A 283 -12.69 5.59 -5.00
N ILE A 284 -12.62 5.62 -3.67
CA ILE A 284 -11.49 6.10 -2.90
C ILE A 284 -11.17 5.05 -1.83
N TRP A 285 -9.94 4.52 -1.88
CA TRP A 285 -9.44 3.53 -0.94
C TRP A 285 -8.24 4.08 -0.19
N ARG A 286 -8.21 3.90 1.14
CA ARG A 286 -7.18 4.48 2.02
C ARG A 286 -6.68 3.41 2.99
N GLN A 287 -5.39 3.08 2.93
CA GLN A 287 -4.81 2.07 3.80
C GLN A 287 -4.72 2.57 5.25
N PHE A 288 -5.14 1.74 6.22
CA PHE A 288 -5.06 2.06 7.64
C PHE A 288 -4.28 1.01 8.45
N GLU A 289 -4.06 -0.18 7.89
CA GLU A 289 -3.31 -1.26 8.54
C GLU A 289 -2.58 -2.10 7.49
N ASN A 290 -1.37 -2.57 7.80
CA ASN A 290 -0.67 -3.57 7.01
C ASN A 290 0.35 -4.35 7.86
N ASN A 291 0.81 -5.49 7.33
CA ASN A 291 1.91 -6.26 7.90
C ASN A 291 3.11 -6.36 6.96
N HIS A 292 3.22 -5.50 5.95
CA HIS A 292 4.41 -5.46 5.10
C HIS A 292 5.65 -5.18 5.96
N GLY A 293 6.74 -5.87 5.73
CA GLY A 293 7.92 -5.78 6.61
C GLY A 293 7.75 -6.43 7.99
N LYS A 294 6.51 -6.71 8.40
CA LYS A 294 6.23 -7.63 9.49
C LYS A 294 6.16 -9.03 8.88
N SER A 295 7.29 -9.56 8.44
CA SER A 295 7.40 -10.96 7.99
C SER A 295 6.80 -11.89 9.05
N SER A 296 6.34 -13.07 8.66
CA SER A 296 6.22 -14.21 9.59
C SER A 296 7.57 -14.53 10.27
N ASP A 297 8.63 -13.91 9.82
CA ASP A 297 9.93 -13.72 10.44
C ASP A 297 9.97 -12.50 11.38
N VAL A 298 8.84 -12.01 11.90
CA VAL A 298 8.83 -11.07 13.04
C VAL A 298 9.62 -11.77 14.12
N VAL A 299 10.82 -11.26 14.31
CA VAL A 299 11.64 -11.63 15.42
C VAL A 299 10.83 -11.25 16.64
N GLU A 300 10.23 -12.26 17.27
CA GLU A 300 9.39 -12.04 18.46
C GLU A 300 10.15 -11.22 19.49
N PRO A 301 9.49 -10.29 20.16
CA PRO A 301 10.12 -9.54 21.24
C PRO A 301 10.62 -10.50 22.29
N VAL A 302 11.80 -10.22 22.82
CA VAL A 302 12.38 -11.03 23.90
C VAL A 302 11.48 -11.03 25.12
N GLU A 303 11.09 -12.21 25.55
CA GLU A 303 10.36 -12.42 26.78
C GLU A 303 11.23 -13.00 27.90
N GLY A 304 10.79 -12.83 29.15
CA GLY A 304 11.38 -13.49 30.30
C GLY A 304 12.82 -13.06 30.57
N LEU A 305 13.14 -11.76 30.37
CA LEU A 305 14.44 -11.23 30.75
C LEU A 305 14.65 -11.35 32.29
N GLU A 306 15.65 -12.12 32.64
CA GLU A 306 16.11 -12.28 34.04
C GLU A 306 17.47 -11.61 34.22
N VAL A 307 17.63 -10.93 35.35
CA VAL A 307 18.84 -10.22 35.70
C VAL A 307 19.38 -10.80 37.02
N THR A 308 20.53 -11.44 36.97
CA THR A 308 21.16 -12.05 38.15
C THR A 308 22.51 -11.39 38.42
N LEU A 309 22.73 -10.95 39.65
CA LEU A 309 24.01 -10.43 40.13
C LEU A 309 24.86 -11.57 40.67
N ASP A 310 26.16 -11.54 40.39
CA ASP A 310 27.08 -12.47 41.03
C ASP A 310 27.24 -12.17 42.54
N ALA A 311 27.81 -13.11 43.30
CA ALA A 311 27.98 -13.00 44.73
C ALA A 311 28.87 -11.80 45.20
N LYS A 312 29.62 -11.20 44.28
CA LYS A 312 30.46 -10.02 44.49
C LYS A 312 29.80 -8.72 44.08
N GLY A 313 28.64 -8.80 43.38
CA GLY A 313 27.87 -7.65 42.93
C GLY A 313 28.49 -6.83 41.81
N ASN A 314 29.50 -7.39 41.11
CA ASN A 314 30.20 -6.68 40.03
C ASN A 314 30.02 -7.29 38.62
N ARG A 315 29.26 -8.39 38.53
CA ARG A 315 28.86 -8.99 37.27
C ARG A 315 27.35 -9.19 37.24
N VAL A 316 26.77 -8.89 36.08
CA VAL A 316 25.37 -9.11 35.79
C VAL A 316 25.28 -10.20 34.74
N LEU A 317 24.58 -11.28 35.02
CA LEU A 317 24.12 -12.24 34.05
C LEU A 317 22.71 -11.84 33.62
N LEU A 318 22.57 -11.59 32.33
CA LEU A 318 21.30 -11.39 31.66
C LEU A 318 20.94 -12.69 30.95
N SER A 319 19.76 -13.23 31.18
CA SER A 319 19.23 -14.38 30.44
C SER A 319 17.78 -14.13 30.04
N TRP A 320 17.38 -14.69 28.90
CA TRP A 320 16.04 -14.49 28.36
C TRP A 320 15.57 -15.72 27.58
N LYS A 321 14.28 -15.81 27.32
CA LYS A 321 13.73 -16.86 26.44
C LYS A 321 14.19 -16.60 25.02
N LYS A 322 14.55 -17.65 24.28
CA LYS A 322 14.86 -17.55 22.88
C LYS A 322 13.64 -17.05 22.12
N ALA A 323 13.76 -15.91 21.43
CA ALA A 323 12.71 -15.39 20.56
C ALA A 323 12.66 -16.22 19.26
N GLU A 324 11.46 -16.53 18.78
CA GLU A 324 11.29 -17.18 17.49
C GLU A 324 11.83 -16.27 16.39
N ASN A 325 12.46 -16.86 15.39
CA ASN A 325 13.05 -16.20 14.23
C ASN A 325 14.22 -15.22 14.52
N ALA A 326 14.70 -15.11 15.77
CA ALA A 326 15.88 -14.32 16.07
C ALA A 326 17.16 -15.06 15.69
N SER A 327 17.99 -14.48 14.83
CA SER A 327 19.35 -14.95 14.52
C SER A 327 20.37 -14.46 15.55
N ALA A 328 20.14 -13.28 16.11
CA ALA A 328 20.98 -12.63 17.12
C ALA A 328 20.18 -11.72 18.05
N TYR A 329 20.84 -11.17 19.04
CA TYR A 329 20.27 -10.24 20.01
C TYR A 329 21.23 -9.08 20.25
N MET A 330 20.72 -7.85 20.27
CA MET A 330 21.44 -6.67 20.75
C MET A 330 21.08 -6.41 22.21
N VAL A 331 22.04 -6.56 23.09
CA VAL A 331 21.90 -6.19 24.51
C VAL A 331 22.20 -4.70 24.64
N GLN A 332 21.28 -3.96 25.20
CA GLN A 332 21.43 -2.52 25.42
C GLN A 332 21.26 -2.18 26.89
N TYR A 333 21.88 -1.10 27.32
CA TYR A 333 21.72 -0.56 28.66
C TYR A 333 21.56 0.95 28.67
N THR A 334 20.96 1.46 29.75
CA THR A 334 20.96 2.88 30.10
C THR A 334 21.16 3.06 31.61
N ASP A 335 21.79 4.15 31.97
CA ASP A 335 21.95 4.54 33.38
C ASP A 335 20.75 5.39 33.87
N ASN A 336 19.85 5.82 32.97
CA ASN A 336 18.69 6.65 33.27
C ASN A 336 17.51 6.36 32.34
N LEU A 337 16.39 5.84 32.84
CA LEU A 337 15.17 5.59 32.09
C LEU A 337 14.43 6.86 31.65
N GLY A 338 14.67 8.00 32.29
CA GLY A 338 14.01 9.27 31.93
C GLY A 338 14.57 9.91 30.66
N VAL A 339 15.66 9.39 30.13
CA VAL A 339 16.29 9.86 28.88
C VAL A 339 16.37 8.67 27.94
N ASN A 340 15.77 8.79 26.75
CA ASN A 340 15.81 7.70 25.75
C ASN A 340 17.20 7.59 25.10
N ASN A 341 18.22 7.26 25.91
CA ASN A 341 19.61 7.12 25.52
C ASN A 341 20.12 5.71 25.85
N TRP A 342 19.74 4.75 25.04
CA TRP A 342 20.19 3.37 25.13
C TRP A 342 21.55 3.21 24.42
N LYS A 343 22.48 2.53 25.08
CA LYS A 343 23.81 2.23 24.56
C LYS A 343 23.94 0.74 24.28
N ASP A 344 24.50 0.40 23.16
CA ASP A 344 24.80 -0.98 22.80
C ASP A 344 25.88 -1.53 23.72
N LEU A 345 25.59 -2.65 24.35
CA LEU A 345 26.54 -3.36 25.19
C LEU A 345 27.23 -4.46 24.38
N LYS A 346 26.41 -5.29 23.71
CA LYS A 346 26.92 -6.46 23.00
C LYS A 346 25.87 -7.05 22.08
N GLU A 347 26.29 -7.46 20.89
CA GLU A 347 25.55 -8.38 20.02
C GLU A 347 25.91 -9.84 20.35
N THR A 348 24.94 -10.74 20.37
CA THR A 348 25.14 -12.17 20.65
C THR A 348 24.06 -13.02 19.98
N SER A 349 24.45 -14.18 19.46
CA SER A 349 23.50 -15.21 19.00
C SER A 349 22.98 -16.12 20.11
N ARG A 350 23.43 -15.90 21.35
CA ARG A 350 23.01 -16.66 22.52
C ARG A 350 21.92 -15.91 23.26
N ASN A 351 21.07 -16.63 23.97
CA ASN A 351 20.01 -16.07 24.81
C ASN A 351 20.48 -15.67 26.23
N PHE A 352 21.76 -15.33 26.34
CA PHE A 352 22.36 -14.77 27.55
C PHE A 352 23.53 -13.84 27.25
N ALA A 353 23.80 -12.92 28.16
CA ALA A 353 24.96 -12.04 28.12
C ALA A 353 25.49 -11.74 29.52
N LEU A 354 26.77 -11.38 29.58
CA LEU A 354 27.41 -10.90 30.81
C LEU A 354 27.80 -9.45 30.64
N ASP A 355 27.48 -8.65 31.66
CA ASP A 355 27.99 -7.29 31.84
C ASP A 355 28.80 -7.16 33.12
N SER A 356 29.77 -6.24 33.12
CA SER A 356 30.53 -5.88 34.30
C SER A 356 30.15 -4.48 34.75
N ILE A 357 29.59 -4.37 35.95
CA ILE A 357 29.18 -3.09 36.53
C ILE A 357 30.06 -2.74 37.72
N SER A 358 30.30 -1.44 37.95
CA SER A 358 30.87 -1.01 39.22
C SER A 358 29.76 -0.99 40.27
N SER A 359 30.04 -1.37 41.52
CA SER A 359 29.10 -1.54 42.60
C SER A 359 28.26 -0.31 42.97
N GLU A 360 28.56 0.85 42.38
CA GLU A 360 27.89 2.13 42.69
C GLU A 360 26.99 2.62 41.53
N LYS A 361 26.80 1.85 40.44
CA LYS A 361 26.03 2.28 39.27
C LYS A 361 24.74 1.50 39.16
N GLN A 362 23.64 2.22 38.96
CA GLN A 362 22.37 1.66 38.52
C GLN A 362 22.41 1.50 37.00
N ARG A 363 21.96 0.35 36.48
CA ARG A 363 21.76 0.10 35.07
C ARG A 363 20.42 -0.56 34.80
N PHE A 364 19.82 -0.15 33.73
CA PHE A 364 18.61 -0.78 33.14
C PHE A 364 19.02 -1.45 31.82
N TYR A 365 18.42 -2.59 31.55
CA TYR A 365 18.73 -3.39 30.38
C TYR A 365 17.49 -3.61 29.53
N ARG A 366 17.71 -3.69 28.23
CA ARG A 366 16.74 -4.23 27.29
C ARG A 366 17.47 -5.11 26.28
N ILE A 367 16.74 -6.07 25.73
CA ILE A 367 17.21 -6.96 24.68
C ILE A 367 16.37 -6.67 23.43
N VAL A 368 17.04 -6.45 22.32
CA VAL A 368 16.42 -6.30 21.00
C VAL A 368 16.78 -7.51 20.20
N SER A 369 15.80 -8.26 19.74
CA SER A 369 15.99 -9.37 18.80
C SER A 369 16.38 -8.82 17.43
N LEU A 370 17.28 -9.52 16.75
CA LEU A 370 17.77 -9.20 15.41
C LEU A 370 17.44 -10.36 14.45
N GLU A 371 17.16 -10.02 13.17
CA GLU A 371 16.96 -10.99 12.09
C GLU A 371 18.25 -11.78 11.79
#